data_7396960b5e3fa84cbe1b0572b09d57db
#
_entry.id   7396960b5e3fa84cbe1b0572b09d57db
#
_cell.length_a   1.000
_cell.length_b   1.000
_cell.length_c   1.000
_cell.angle_alpha   90.00
_cell.angle_beta   90.00
_cell.angle_gamma   90.00
#
_symmetry.space_group_name_H-M   'P 1'
#
loop_
_entity.id
_entity.type
_entity.pdbx_description
1 polymer ?
#
loop_
_entity_poly.entity_id
_entity_poly.type
_entity_poly.pdbx_seq_one_letter_code
_entity_poly.pdbx_strand_id
1 'polypeptide(L)'
;MSTLKPVKLVPGLVALSLTLIIWFVIPAPEGVQENAWQLLALFIGTIAAIIGKALPIGAISVIAIASVALTQVTNPGNATGSLNDAISGFSNSLIWLIGISMIISLSLNKTGLGARIGYWLISLFGKHSLGIAYSLTFSELILAPVTPSNTARGGGIIHPIMRSVADSFGSKPDDPASSKKIGR
;
A
#
# COMPACT_ATOMS: atom_id res chain seq x y z
N MET A 1 -23.14 -6.96 7.79
CA MET A 1 -22.36 -8.02 8.42
C MET A 1 -21.13 -8.26 7.58
N SER A 2 -19.95 -7.81 8.03
CA SER A 2 -18.70 -8.10 7.34
C SER A 2 -18.35 -9.56 7.60
N THR A 3 -18.42 -10.40 6.58
CA THR A 3 -17.93 -11.76 6.65
C THR A 3 -16.41 -11.70 6.93
N LEU A 4 -16.03 -12.08 8.15
CA LEU A 4 -14.64 -12.25 8.51
C LEU A 4 -14.01 -13.20 7.50
N LYS A 5 -13.01 -12.74 6.76
CA LYS A 5 -12.29 -13.61 5.82
C LYS A 5 -11.68 -14.76 6.61
N PRO A 6 -11.82 -16.00 6.14
CA PRO A 6 -11.29 -17.16 6.85
C PRO A 6 -9.77 -17.02 7.02
N VAL A 7 -9.29 -17.39 8.19
CA VAL A 7 -7.86 -17.48 8.50
C VAL A 7 -7.23 -18.52 7.55
N LYS A 8 -6.20 -18.11 6.83
CA LYS A 8 -5.45 -19.03 5.99
C LYS A 8 -4.34 -19.66 6.83
N LEU A 9 -4.59 -20.88 7.31
CA LEU A 9 -3.67 -21.58 8.20
C LEU A 9 -2.29 -21.84 7.56
N VAL A 10 -2.24 -22.27 6.31
CA VAL A 10 -0.97 -22.61 5.63
C VAL A 10 -0.01 -21.42 5.54
N PRO A 11 -0.40 -20.23 5.04
CA PRO A 11 0.49 -19.08 5.04
C PRO A 11 0.89 -18.62 6.44
N GLY A 12 0.00 -18.76 7.43
CA GLY A 12 0.30 -18.44 8.83
C GLY A 12 1.37 -19.36 9.41
N LEU A 13 1.24 -20.67 9.18
CA LEU A 13 2.24 -21.66 9.60
C LEU A 13 3.59 -21.44 8.91
N VAL A 14 3.60 -21.13 7.62
CA VAL A 14 4.83 -20.82 6.87
C VAL A 14 5.52 -19.59 7.46
N ALA A 15 4.79 -18.53 7.73
CA ALA A 15 5.34 -17.32 8.35
C ALA A 15 5.91 -17.59 9.74
N LEU A 16 5.19 -18.35 10.56
CA LEU A 16 5.63 -18.74 11.89
C LEU A 16 6.89 -19.62 11.82
N SER A 17 6.89 -20.63 10.96
CA SER A 17 8.05 -21.51 10.77
C SER A 17 9.28 -20.72 10.31
N LEU A 18 9.12 -19.78 9.40
CA LEU A 18 10.20 -18.92 8.91
C LEU A 18 10.78 -18.08 10.06
N THR A 19 9.91 -17.47 10.89
CA THR A 19 10.35 -16.74 12.08
C THR A 19 11.15 -17.62 13.03
N LEU A 20 10.63 -18.80 13.35
CA LEU A 20 11.27 -19.71 14.30
C LEU A 20 12.62 -20.26 13.77
N ILE A 21 12.71 -20.54 12.48
CA ILE A 21 13.96 -21.00 11.85
C ILE A 21 15.03 -19.91 11.94
N ILE A 22 14.70 -18.66 11.60
CA ILE A 22 15.66 -17.56 11.67
C ILE A 22 16.04 -17.28 13.13
N TRP A 23 15.08 -17.37 14.04
CA TRP A 23 15.30 -17.06 15.46
C TRP A 23 16.18 -18.09 16.18
N PHE A 24 15.97 -19.39 15.93
CA PHE A 24 16.59 -20.47 16.72
C PHE A 24 17.61 -21.30 15.94
N VAL A 25 17.50 -21.39 14.62
CA VAL A 25 18.32 -22.30 13.81
C VAL A 25 19.46 -21.56 13.11
N ILE A 26 19.21 -20.36 12.62
CA ILE A 26 20.22 -19.59 11.88
C ILE A 26 20.95 -18.68 12.87
N PRO A 27 22.27 -18.88 13.09
CA PRO A 27 23.04 -18.02 13.98
C PRO A 27 23.15 -16.61 13.41
N ALA A 28 23.25 -15.62 14.30
CA ALA A 28 23.50 -14.24 13.90
C ALA A 28 24.84 -14.12 13.17
N PRO A 29 24.92 -13.39 12.05
CA PRO A 29 26.18 -13.13 11.35
C PRO A 29 27.17 -12.37 12.23
N GLU A 30 28.47 -12.51 11.93
CA GLU A 30 29.52 -11.77 12.65
C GLU A 30 29.26 -10.26 12.60
N GLY A 31 29.32 -9.62 13.77
CA GLY A 31 29.07 -8.17 13.93
C GLY A 31 27.60 -7.79 14.11
N VAL A 32 26.65 -8.72 14.06
CA VAL A 32 25.22 -8.44 14.33
C VAL A 32 24.89 -8.87 15.77
N GLN A 33 24.28 -7.96 16.53
CA GLN A 33 23.78 -8.29 17.86
C GLN A 33 22.64 -9.31 17.78
N GLU A 34 22.61 -10.25 18.71
CA GLU A 34 21.60 -11.32 18.74
C GLU A 34 20.17 -10.76 18.77
N ASN A 35 19.95 -9.73 19.56
CA ASN A 35 18.64 -9.04 19.64
C ASN A 35 18.21 -8.43 18.30
N ALA A 36 19.14 -7.86 17.55
CA ALA A 36 18.86 -7.30 16.23
C ALA A 36 18.50 -8.40 15.23
N TRP A 37 19.16 -9.57 15.35
CA TRP A 37 18.85 -10.74 14.53
C TRP A 37 17.47 -11.31 14.84
N GLN A 38 17.11 -11.39 16.11
CA GLN A 38 15.78 -11.82 16.56
C GLN A 38 14.69 -10.85 16.12
N LEU A 39 14.95 -9.54 16.17
CA LEU A 39 14.02 -8.52 15.64
C LEU A 39 13.83 -8.68 14.13
N LEU A 40 14.90 -8.97 13.39
CA LEU A 40 14.82 -9.26 11.95
C LEU A 40 13.97 -10.51 11.68
N ALA A 41 14.09 -11.57 12.50
CA ALA A 41 13.26 -12.75 12.38
C ALA A 41 11.76 -12.43 12.51
N LEU A 42 11.37 -11.62 13.51
CA LEU A 42 10.00 -11.15 13.69
C LEU A 42 9.53 -10.30 12.50
N PHE A 43 10.39 -9.43 11.99
CA PHE A 43 10.09 -8.59 10.82
C PHE A 43 9.83 -9.42 9.58
N ILE A 44 10.73 -10.37 9.25
CA ILE A 44 10.57 -11.25 8.07
C ILE A 44 9.30 -12.10 8.19
N GLY A 45 9.03 -12.66 9.36
CA GLY A 45 7.80 -13.42 9.60
C GLY A 45 6.54 -12.59 9.45
N THR A 46 6.56 -11.34 9.93
CA THR A 46 5.45 -10.41 9.77
C THR A 46 5.20 -10.11 8.30
N ILE A 47 6.24 -9.81 7.52
CA ILE A 47 6.13 -9.56 6.08
C ILE A 47 5.62 -10.82 5.34
N ALA A 48 6.13 -11.98 5.67
CA ALA A 48 5.66 -13.25 5.09
C ALA A 48 4.16 -13.49 5.38
N ALA A 49 3.70 -13.21 6.60
CA ALA A 49 2.29 -13.33 6.98
C ALA A 49 1.40 -12.34 6.20
N ILE A 50 1.87 -11.10 5.97
CA ILE A 50 1.16 -10.07 5.20
C ILE A 50 1.06 -10.49 3.72
N ILE A 51 2.17 -10.89 3.10
CA ILE A 51 2.22 -11.32 1.70
C ILE A 51 1.34 -12.56 1.50
N GLY A 52 1.44 -13.54 2.41
CA GLY A 52 0.63 -14.75 2.41
C GLY A 52 -0.85 -14.50 2.68
N LYS A 53 -1.23 -13.29 3.14
CA LYS A 53 -2.61 -12.96 3.56
C LYS A 53 -3.14 -13.97 4.59
N ALA A 54 -2.31 -14.32 5.57
CA ALA A 54 -2.66 -15.27 6.63
C ALA A 54 -3.84 -14.76 7.46
N LEU A 55 -3.82 -13.48 7.82
CA LEU A 55 -4.83 -12.73 8.56
C LEU A 55 -5.02 -11.35 7.91
N PRO A 56 -6.07 -10.59 8.29
CA PRO A 56 -6.16 -9.17 7.96
C PRO A 56 -4.91 -8.41 8.46
N ILE A 57 -4.41 -7.48 7.65
CA ILE A 57 -3.15 -6.76 7.94
C ILE A 57 -3.12 -6.13 9.35
N GLY A 58 -4.25 -5.57 9.80
CA GLY A 58 -4.37 -5.00 11.14
C GLY A 58 -4.16 -6.04 12.25
N ALA A 59 -4.66 -7.26 12.09
CA ALA A 59 -4.46 -8.34 13.06
C ALA A 59 -2.99 -8.78 13.09
N ILE A 60 -2.35 -8.92 11.91
CA ILE A 60 -0.92 -9.25 11.83
C ILE A 60 -0.07 -8.16 12.50
N SER A 61 -0.39 -6.89 12.28
CA SER A 61 0.33 -5.77 12.89
C SER A 61 0.23 -5.78 14.41
N VAL A 62 -0.96 -6.03 14.97
CA VAL A 62 -1.15 -6.14 16.43
C VAL A 62 -0.36 -7.31 16.99
N ILE A 63 -0.38 -8.48 16.34
CA ILE A 63 0.41 -9.66 16.75
C ILE A 63 1.90 -9.34 16.70
N ALA A 64 2.39 -8.65 15.66
CA ALA A 64 3.80 -8.27 15.54
C ALA A 64 4.23 -7.33 16.67
N ILE A 65 3.45 -6.29 16.96
CA ILE A 65 3.70 -5.36 18.08
C ILE A 65 3.74 -6.11 19.41
N ALA A 66 2.74 -6.97 19.65
CA ALA A 66 2.68 -7.79 20.86
C ALA A 66 3.88 -8.73 20.97
N SER A 67 4.31 -9.33 19.85
CA SER A 67 5.48 -10.22 19.83
C SER A 67 6.77 -9.49 20.21
N VAL A 68 7.01 -8.28 19.67
CA VAL A 68 8.18 -7.46 20.04
C VAL A 68 8.13 -7.07 21.53
N ALA A 69 6.97 -6.66 22.03
CA ALA A 69 6.81 -6.28 23.43
C ALA A 69 7.04 -7.48 24.39
N LEU A 70 6.48 -8.65 24.08
CA LEU A 70 6.56 -9.85 24.92
C LEU A 70 7.94 -10.49 24.90
N THR A 71 8.59 -10.53 23.76
CA THR A 71 9.95 -11.11 23.63
C THR A 71 11.05 -10.18 24.11
N GLN A 72 10.74 -8.90 24.31
CA GLN A 72 11.67 -7.87 24.80
C GLN A 72 12.96 -7.77 23.98
N VAL A 73 12.90 -8.06 22.68
CA VAL A 73 14.06 -8.07 21.77
C VAL A 73 14.70 -6.69 21.59
N THR A 74 13.95 -5.59 21.79
CA THR A 74 14.49 -4.23 21.67
C THR A 74 15.09 -3.74 22.97
N ASN A 75 14.57 -4.15 24.13
CA ASN A 75 15.02 -3.77 25.45
C ASN A 75 15.00 -4.99 26.40
N PRO A 76 16.05 -5.82 26.42
CA PRO A 76 16.08 -7.00 27.28
C PRO A 76 15.93 -6.67 28.77
N GLY A 77 15.01 -7.35 29.43
CA GLY A 77 14.72 -7.12 30.85
C GLY A 77 13.81 -5.90 31.13
N ASN A 78 13.39 -5.15 30.13
CA ASN A 78 12.50 -4.01 30.27
C ASN A 78 11.28 -4.09 29.35
N ALA A 79 10.22 -4.72 29.83
CA ALA A 79 8.99 -4.92 29.07
C ALA A 79 8.33 -3.58 28.64
N THR A 80 8.36 -2.58 29.52
CA THR A 80 7.81 -1.24 29.22
C THR A 80 8.61 -0.54 28.11
N GLY A 81 9.95 -0.64 28.15
CA GLY A 81 10.83 -0.12 27.11
C GLY A 81 10.53 -0.77 25.75
N SER A 82 10.45 -2.11 25.71
CA SER A 82 10.13 -2.85 24.49
C SER A 82 8.74 -2.55 23.95
N LEU A 83 7.76 -2.34 24.81
CA LEU A 83 6.43 -1.92 24.39
C LEU A 83 6.48 -0.50 23.77
N ASN A 84 7.17 0.44 24.40
CA ASN A 84 7.32 1.79 23.87
C ASN A 84 8.01 1.79 22.49
N ASP A 85 9.06 0.99 22.32
CA ASP A 85 9.71 0.82 21.03
C ASP A 85 8.78 0.22 19.98
N ALA A 86 8.04 -0.82 20.35
CA ALA A 86 7.10 -1.49 19.44
C ALA A 86 5.99 -0.56 18.94
N ILE A 87 5.53 0.40 19.77
CA ILE A 87 4.50 1.37 19.41
C ILE A 87 5.06 2.73 18.96
N SER A 88 6.38 2.90 18.94
CA SER A 88 7.04 4.19 18.59
C SER A 88 6.66 4.70 17.20
N GLY A 89 6.31 3.79 16.28
CA GLY A 89 5.78 4.14 14.97
C GLY A 89 4.54 5.03 15.01
N PHE A 90 3.70 4.91 16.04
CA PHE A 90 2.51 5.78 16.21
C PHE A 90 2.88 7.24 16.54
N SER A 91 4.07 7.50 17.05
CA SER A 91 4.58 8.85 17.34
C SER A 91 5.30 9.47 16.13
N ASN A 92 5.47 8.73 15.05
CA ASN A 92 6.15 9.21 13.85
C ASN A 92 5.21 10.07 13.00
N SER A 93 5.61 11.33 12.77
CA SER A 93 4.83 12.29 11.97
C SER A 93 4.55 11.83 10.53
N LEU A 94 5.46 11.07 9.92
CA LEU A 94 5.27 10.53 8.57
C LEU A 94 4.12 9.53 8.51
N ILE A 95 3.94 8.70 9.53
CA ILE A 95 2.82 7.74 9.61
C ILE A 95 1.49 8.50 9.64
N TRP A 96 1.40 9.56 10.44
CA TRP A 96 0.21 10.41 10.52
C TRP A 96 -0.03 11.18 9.23
N LEU A 97 1.03 11.70 8.60
CA LEU A 97 0.93 12.34 7.29
C LEU A 97 0.31 11.40 6.24
N ILE A 98 0.82 10.16 6.16
CA ILE A 98 0.29 9.13 5.25
C ILE A 98 -1.16 8.81 5.58
N GLY A 99 -1.48 8.61 6.86
CA GLY A 99 -2.84 8.30 7.31
C GLY A 99 -3.86 9.39 6.93
N ILE A 100 -3.53 10.64 7.21
CA ILE A 100 -4.37 11.80 6.87
C ILE A 100 -4.51 11.92 5.34
N SER A 101 -3.42 11.77 4.59
CA SER A 101 -3.45 11.79 3.13
C SER A 101 -4.33 10.69 2.54
N MET A 102 -4.36 9.50 3.16
CA MET A 102 -5.27 8.42 2.73
C MET A 102 -6.75 8.79 2.95
N ILE A 103 -7.08 9.44 4.05
CA ILE A 103 -8.45 9.92 4.33
C ILE A 103 -8.88 10.99 3.30
N ILE A 104 -7.99 11.93 3.01
CA ILE A 104 -8.22 12.97 1.99
C ILE A 104 -8.41 12.32 0.61
N SER A 105 -7.54 11.38 0.24
CA SER A 105 -7.63 10.63 -1.01
C SER A 105 -8.97 9.88 -1.16
N LEU A 106 -9.45 9.27 -0.07
CA LEU A 106 -10.76 8.62 -0.07
C LEU A 106 -11.91 9.62 -0.33
N SER A 107 -11.81 10.81 0.24
CA SER A 107 -12.78 11.89 0.01
C SER A 107 -12.75 12.38 -1.44
N LEU A 108 -11.57 12.55 -2.03
CA LEU A 108 -11.42 12.90 -3.45
C LEU A 108 -12.07 11.87 -4.38
N ASN A 109 -11.86 10.58 -4.10
CA ASN A 109 -12.47 9.51 -4.87
C ASN A 109 -13.99 9.48 -4.72
N LYS A 110 -14.52 9.63 -3.50
CA LYS A 110 -15.97 9.63 -3.23
C LYS A 110 -16.70 10.84 -3.84
N THR A 111 -16.08 12.00 -3.84
CA THR A 111 -16.66 13.23 -4.42
C THR A 111 -16.49 13.32 -5.94
N GLY A 112 -15.63 12.49 -6.53
CA GLY A 112 -15.27 12.56 -7.94
C GLY A 112 -14.47 13.81 -8.31
N LEU A 113 -13.91 14.53 -7.31
CA LEU A 113 -13.17 15.77 -7.55
C LEU A 113 -11.95 15.53 -8.42
N GLY A 114 -11.24 14.42 -8.21
CA GLY A 114 -10.09 14.04 -9.04
C GLY A 114 -10.47 13.88 -10.51
N ALA A 115 -11.58 13.21 -10.79
CA ALA A 115 -12.10 13.06 -12.16
C ALA A 115 -12.50 14.42 -12.77
N ARG A 116 -13.12 15.32 -12.00
CA ARG A 116 -13.47 16.67 -12.47
C ARG A 116 -12.24 17.48 -12.86
N ILE A 117 -11.17 17.44 -12.06
CA ILE A 117 -9.88 18.09 -12.39
C ILE A 117 -9.33 17.51 -13.70
N GLY A 118 -9.33 16.19 -13.85
CA GLY A 118 -8.86 15.54 -15.07
C GLY A 118 -9.64 15.95 -16.31
N TYR A 119 -10.99 15.91 -16.24
CA TYR A 119 -11.83 16.33 -17.36
C TYR A 119 -11.70 17.82 -17.67
N TRP A 120 -11.55 18.67 -16.67
CA TRP A 120 -11.31 20.09 -16.86
C TRP A 120 -10.01 20.35 -17.63
N LEU A 121 -8.92 19.70 -17.25
CA LEU A 121 -7.63 19.80 -17.96
C LEU A 121 -7.72 19.25 -19.38
N ILE A 122 -8.41 18.14 -19.60
CA ILE A 122 -8.64 17.60 -20.95
C ILE A 122 -9.48 18.56 -21.79
N SER A 123 -10.47 19.25 -21.22
CA SER A 123 -11.26 20.25 -21.95
C SER A 123 -10.44 21.44 -22.43
N LEU A 124 -9.39 21.80 -21.70
CA LEU A 124 -8.48 22.88 -22.05
C LEU A 124 -7.46 22.49 -23.13
N PHE A 125 -6.85 21.33 -23.01
CA PHE A 125 -5.70 20.92 -23.82
C PHE A 125 -5.96 19.70 -24.72
N GLY A 126 -7.10 19.02 -24.57
CA GLY A 126 -7.38 17.71 -25.17
C GLY A 126 -7.74 17.72 -26.67
N LYS A 127 -7.54 18.83 -27.41
CA LYS A 127 -7.86 18.93 -28.84
C LYS A 127 -7.02 17.99 -29.72
N HIS A 128 -5.86 17.59 -29.26
CA HIS A 128 -4.93 16.67 -29.92
C HIS A 128 -4.52 15.56 -29.00
N SER A 129 -4.11 14.41 -29.53
CA SER A 129 -3.67 13.25 -28.74
C SER A 129 -2.54 13.59 -27.76
N LEU A 130 -1.59 14.41 -28.18
CA LEU A 130 -0.53 14.91 -27.33
C LEU A 130 -1.05 15.80 -26.18
N GLY A 131 -2.06 16.63 -26.45
CA GLY A 131 -2.72 17.47 -25.44
C GLY A 131 -3.43 16.64 -24.38
N ILE A 132 -4.03 15.50 -24.76
CA ILE A 132 -4.63 14.56 -23.82
C ILE A 132 -3.55 13.98 -22.90
N ALA A 133 -2.40 13.55 -23.47
CA ALA A 133 -1.28 13.01 -22.68
C ALA A 133 -0.77 14.04 -21.66
N TYR A 134 -0.54 15.28 -22.08
CA TYR A 134 -0.14 16.35 -21.15
C TYR A 134 -1.20 16.65 -20.09
N SER A 135 -2.48 16.70 -20.46
CA SER A 135 -3.57 16.94 -19.51
C SER A 135 -3.59 15.88 -18.39
N LEU A 136 -3.39 14.62 -18.75
CA LEU A 136 -3.32 13.52 -17.79
C LEU A 136 -2.08 13.61 -16.90
N THR A 137 -0.93 13.94 -17.48
CA THR A 137 0.31 14.11 -16.72
C THR A 137 0.18 15.28 -15.73
N PHE A 138 -0.41 16.41 -16.13
CA PHE A 138 -0.67 17.53 -15.24
C PHE A 138 -1.71 17.18 -14.16
N SER A 139 -2.75 16.41 -14.50
CA SER A 139 -3.70 15.89 -13.50
C SER A 139 -3.00 15.02 -12.45
N GLU A 140 -2.12 14.13 -12.89
CA GLU A 140 -1.28 13.31 -12.01
C GLU A 140 -0.42 14.18 -11.08
N LEU A 141 0.25 15.19 -11.63
CA LEU A 141 1.12 16.09 -10.87
C LEU A 141 0.34 16.88 -9.80
N ILE A 142 -0.84 17.40 -10.15
CA ILE A 142 -1.70 18.14 -9.21
C ILE A 142 -2.24 17.23 -8.11
N LEU A 143 -2.61 16.00 -8.46
CA LEU A 143 -3.21 15.05 -7.50
C LEU A 143 -2.17 14.30 -6.67
N ALA A 144 -0.90 14.25 -7.10
CA ALA A 144 0.16 13.50 -6.43
C ALA A 144 0.38 13.87 -4.96
N PRO A 145 0.43 15.17 -4.57
CA PRO A 145 0.65 15.55 -3.17
C PRO A 145 -0.50 15.13 -2.24
N VAL A 146 -1.71 14.98 -2.79
CA VAL A 146 -2.93 14.71 -2.01
C VAL A 146 -3.29 13.22 -1.98
N THR A 147 -2.78 12.45 -2.94
CA THR A 147 -3.06 11.00 -3.05
C THR A 147 -1.76 10.21 -2.93
N PRO A 148 -1.43 9.71 -1.72
CA PRO A 148 -0.13 9.05 -1.47
C PRO A 148 0.02 7.72 -2.20
N SER A 149 -1.07 7.11 -2.67
CA SER A 149 -1.06 5.84 -3.38
C SER A 149 -1.12 6.03 -4.90
N ASN A 150 -0.02 5.77 -5.60
CA ASN A 150 0.03 5.79 -7.06
C ASN A 150 -0.98 4.82 -7.70
N THR A 151 -1.14 3.63 -7.12
CA THR A 151 -2.09 2.61 -7.61
C THR A 151 -3.54 3.10 -7.48
N ALA A 152 -3.89 3.72 -6.34
CA ALA A 152 -5.24 4.26 -6.15
C ALA A 152 -5.53 5.43 -7.09
N ARG A 153 -4.55 6.31 -7.33
CA ARG A 153 -4.67 7.44 -8.25
C ARG A 153 -4.75 6.96 -9.70
N GLY A 154 -3.81 6.14 -10.13
CA GLY A 154 -3.79 5.61 -11.50
C GLY A 154 -5.03 4.78 -11.81
N GLY A 155 -5.37 3.80 -10.96
CA GLY A 155 -6.50 2.91 -11.17
C GLY A 155 -7.86 3.53 -10.89
N GLY A 156 -7.95 4.39 -9.87
CA GLY A 156 -9.23 4.98 -9.41
C GLY A 156 -9.63 6.29 -10.08
N ILE A 157 -8.67 7.03 -10.63
CA ILE A 157 -8.93 8.36 -11.23
C ILE A 157 -8.51 8.39 -12.70
N ILE A 158 -7.24 8.13 -12.99
CA ILE A 158 -6.68 8.35 -14.33
C ILE A 158 -7.19 7.31 -15.33
N HIS A 159 -7.18 6.05 -14.96
CA HIS A 159 -7.63 4.98 -15.87
C HIS A 159 -9.11 5.11 -16.28
N PRO A 160 -10.08 5.38 -15.39
CA PRO A 160 -11.47 5.66 -15.80
C PRO A 160 -11.61 6.86 -16.74
N ILE A 161 -10.84 7.91 -16.51
CA ILE A 161 -10.81 9.10 -17.39
C ILE A 161 -10.31 8.71 -18.78
N MET A 162 -9.16 8.00 -18.84
CA MET A 162 -8.59 7.54 -20.10
C MET A 162 -9.56 6.65 -20.87
N ARG A 163 -10.24 5.74 -20.20
CA ARG A 163 -11.23 4.87 -20.80
C ARG A 163 -12.41 5.68 -21.38
N SER A 164 -12.94 6.63 -20.61
CA SER A 164 -14.02 7.49 -21.08
C SER A 164 -13.62 8.34 -22.30
N VAL A 165 -12.38 8.84 -22.31
CA VAL A 165 -11.84 9.59 -23.46
C VAL A 165 -11.67 8.66 -24.66
N ALA A 166 -11.09 7.47 -24.48
CA ALA A 166 -10.93 6.50 -25.56
C ALA A 166 -12.27 6.10 -26.18
N ASP A 167 -13.29 5.84 -25.35
CA ASP A 167 -14.64 5.53 -25.79
C ASP A 167 -15.25 6.69 -26.59
N SER A 168 -15.03 7.95 -26.19
CA SER A 168 -15.51 9.14 -26.91
C SER A 168 -14.88 9.33 -28.29
N PHE A 169 -13.67 8.80 -28.50
CA PHE A 169 -12.98 8.76 -29.80
C PHE A 169 -13.27 7.48 -30.60
N GLY A 170 -14.21 6.63 -30.12
CA GLY A 170 -14.56 5.38 -30.79
C GLY A 170 -13.48 4.30 -30.70
N SER A 171 -12.55 4.43 -29.76
CA SER A 171 -11.49 3.44 -29.52
C SER A 171 -11.95 2.45 -28.45
N LYS A 172 -12.32 1.23 -28.86
CA LYS A 172 -12.77 0.14 -27.98
C LYS A 172 -11.80 -1.02 -28.05
N PRO A 173 -11.30 -1.57 -26.92
CA PRO A 173 -10.33 -2.66 -26.90
C PRO A 173 -10.91 -3.96 -27.46
N ASP A 174 -12.19 -4.22 -27.24
CA ASP A 174 -12.87 -5.48 -27.58
C ASP A 174 -13.51 -5.47 -28.98
N ASP A 175 -13.47 -4.36 -29.72
CA ASP A 175 -14.01 -4.24 -31.06
C ASP A 175 -12.89 -4.18 -32.10
N PRO A 176 -12.71 -5.24 -32.94
CA PRO A 176 -11.71 -5.29 -33.99
C PRO A 176 -11.89 -4.17 -35.05
N ALA A 177 -13.13 -3.70 -35.25
CA ALA A 177 -13.46 -2.65 -36.20
C ALA A 177 -13.26 -1.25 -35.64
N SER A 178 -13.03 -1.11 -34.33
CA SER A 178 -12.85 0.19 -33.69
C SER A 178 -11.55 0.85 -34.08
N SER A 179 -11.58 2.17 -34.18
CA SER A 179 -10.40 2.99 -34.40
C SER A 179 -9.45 2.91 -33.18
N LYS A 180 -8.33 2.22 -33.31
CA LYS A 180 -7.31 2.11 -32.23
C LYS A 180 -6.44 3.35 -32.16
N LYS A 181 -7.04 4.54 -32.05
CA LYS A 181 -6.33 5.83 -32.02
C LYS A 181 -5.72 6.17 -30.67
N ILE A 182 -6.32 5.67 -29.58
CA ILE A 182 -5.90 5.95 -28.21
C ILE A 182 -5.92 4.63 -27.44
N GLY A 183 -4.85 4.34 -26.72
CA GLY A 183 -4.81 3.17 -25.83
C GLY A 183 -4.05 1.96 -26.36
N ARG A 184 -3.05 2.20 -27.20
CA ARG A 184 -2.02 1.20 -27.53
C ARG A 184 -0.77 1.43 -26.71
#